data_51a624243f60c92d85105ec0cd6b24c4
#
_entry.id   51a624243f60c92d85105ec0cd6b24c4
#
_cell.length_a   1.000
_cell.length_b   1.000
_cell.length_c   1.000
_cell.angle_alpha   90.00
_cell.angle_beta   90.00
_cell.angle_gamma   90.00
#
_symmetry.space_group_name_H-M   'P 1'
#
loop_
_entity.id
_entity.type
_entity.pdbx_description
1 polymer ?
#
loop_
_entity_poly.entity_id
_entity_poly.type
_entity_poly.pdbx_seq_one_letter_code
_entity_poly.pdbx_strand_id
1 'polypeptide(L)'
;MIPLRRILIWISGASAGLGAALAATIPFENAELVDISRRGGTPGAQHVAADLADPESWPLVDKDFRQRIEAGDPELVVFIHNAGTLTPLGSADRVDTQQYTRNVLLNSAAALVLGHSFLSALSGRNCEQHLIMVSSGAAMRPHEGEASYCAAKAGIDQWVRTVGLEQRHRSPGCRVISVSPGSIDTDMQAELRASSPDEVPVSQRFREMEALGQLAKPEIVARTIWSLLDRDLETGAVLHIRDVT
;
A
#
# COMPACT_ATOMS: atom_id res chain seq x y z
N MET A 1 6.35 -3.03 -36.30
CA MET A 1 5.86 -3.47 -34.98
C MET A 1 6.12 -2.33 -34.00
N ILE A 2 5.08 -1.79 -33.38
CA ILE A 2 5.24 -0.87 -32.25
C ILE A 2 5.86 -1.70 -31.14
N PRO A 3 6.99 -1.28 -30.53
CA PRO A 3 7.55 -2.03 -29.41
C PRO A 3 6.50 -2.15 -28.31
N LEU A 4 6.31 -3.35 -27.76
CA LEU A 4 5.43 -3.57 -26.64
C LEU A 4 5.93 -2.71 -25.47
N ARG A 5 5.08 -1.85 -24.94
CA ARG A 5 5.36 -1.00 -23.78
C ARG A 5 5.74 -1.91 -22.59
N ARG A 6 6.96 -1.81 -22.07
CA ARG A 6 7.36 -2.56 -20.89
C ARG A 6 6.85 -1.86 -19.64
N ILE A 7 6.02 -2.56 -18.87
CA ILE A 7 5.37 -2.05 -17.68
C ILE A 7 5.77 -2.93 -16.49
N LEU A 8 6.33 -2.33 -15.45
CA LEU A 8 6.71 -3.01 -14.22
C LEU A 8 5.79 -2.58 -13.08
N ILE A 9 5.20 -3.55 -12.39
CA ILE A 9 4.29 -3.31 -11.29
C ILE A 9 4.70 -4.16 -10.09
N TRP A 10 4.90 -3.53 -8.95
CA TRP A 10 5.05 -4.20 -7.66
C TRP A 10 3.86 -3.87 -6.77
N ILE A 11 3.34 -4.89 -6.09
CA ILE A 11 2.28 -4.74 -5.09
C ILE A 11 2.72 -5.47 -3.83
N SER A 12 2.89 -4.74 -2.72
CA SER A 12 3.12 -5.40 -1.45
C SER A 12 1.79 -5.91 -0.87
N GLY A 13 1.78 -7.18 -0.41
CA GLY A 13 0.57 -7.83 0.09
C GLY A 13 -0.43 -8.17 -1.02
N ALA A 14 0.03 -8.52 -2.22
CA ALA A 14 -0.82 -8.85 -3.36
C ALA A 14 -1.61 -10.17 -3.20
N SER A 15 -1.30 -10.97 -2.21
CA SER A 15 -1.88 -12.31 -2.03
C SER A 15 -3.26 -12.34 -1.35
N ALA A 16 -3.77 -11.21 -0.84
CA ALA A 16 -5.06 -11.15 -0.14
C ALA A 16 -5.73 -9.78 -0.21
N GLY A 17 -7.03 -9.72 0.08
CA GLY A 17 -7.81 -8.50 0.27
C GLY A 17 -7.68 -7.50 -0.89
N LEU A 18 -7.45 -6.23 -0.56
CA LEU A 18 -7.27 -5.18 -1.56
C LEU A 18 -6.07 -5.43 -2.48
N GLY A 19 -4.97 -5.99 -1.96
CA GLY A 19 -3.79 -6.31 -2.78
C GLY A 19 -4.08 -7.34 -3.86
N ALA A 20 -4.85 -8.40 -3.55
CA ALA A 20 -5.28 -9.39 -4.53
C ALA A 20 -6.23 -8.77 -5.58
N ALA A 21 -7.12 -7.88 -5.15
CA ALA A 21 -8.00 -7.16 -6.06
C ALA A 21 -7.22 -6.21 -6.98
N LEU A 22 -6.20 -5.50 -6.46
CA LEU A 22 -5.30 -4.69 -7.28
C LEU A 22 -4.59 -5.53 -8.34
N ALA A 23 -4.04 -6.68 -7.95
CA ALA A 23 -3.38 -7.60 -8.88
C ALA A 23 -4.34 -8.12 -9.97
N ALA A 24 -5.56 -8.49 -9.59
CA ALA A 24 -6.57 -9.03 -10.51
C ALA A 24 -7.18 -7.97 -11.44
N THR A 25 -7.03 -6.68 -11.15
CA THR A 25 -7.66 -5.60 -11.91
C THR A 25 -6.66 -4.66 -12.59
N ILE A 26 -5.41 -5.10 -12.78
CA ILE A 26 -4.38 -4.33 -13.50
C ILE A 26 -4.93 -3.94 -14.89
N PRO A 27 -4.93 -2.63 -15.24
CA PRO A 27 -5.51 -2.17 -16.50
C PRO A 27 -4.56 -2.28 -17.70
N PHE A 28 -3.36 -2.80 -17.51
CA PHE A 28 -2.32 -2.87 -18.53
C PHE A 28 -2.13 -4.29 -19.04
N GLU A 29 -2.27 -4.46 -20.34
CA GLU A 29 -1.89 -5.72 -21.00
C GLU A 29 -0.37 -5.93 -20.91
N ASN A 30 0.06 -7.17 -20.64
CA ASN A 30 1.47 -7.58 -20.58
C ASN A 30 2.31 -6.86 -19.49
N ALA A 31 1.71 -6.35 -18.43
CA ALA A 31 2.45 -5.85 -17.28
C ALA A 31 3.20 -6.99 -16.56
N GLU A 32 4.46 -6.76 -16.23
CA GLU A 32 5.22 -7.63 -15.35
C GLU A 32 4.82 -7.34 -13.89
N LEU A 33 4.02 -8.23 -13.30
CA LEU A 33 3.57 -8.11 -11.91
C LEU A 33 4.52 -8.83 -10.96
N VAL A 34 4.88 -8.18 -9.87
CA VAL A 34 5.64 -8.73 -8.75
C VAL A 34 4.81 -8.64 -7.46
N ASP A 35 4.54 -9.79 -6.87
CA ASP A 35 3.91 -9.93 -5.54
C ASP A 35 5.00 -9.92 -4.46
N ILE A 36 5.03 -8.88 -3.63
CA ILE A 36 5.90 -8.82 -2.44
C ILE A 36 5.06 -9.27 -1.25
N SER A 37 5.19 -10.52 -0.86
CA SER A 37 4.42 -11.09 0.25
C SER A 37 5.14 -12.29 0.87
N ARG A 38 4.63 -12.74 2.03
CA ARG A 38 5.22 -13.89 2.73
C ARG A 38 5.00 -15.22 2.00
N ARG A 39 3.84 -15.40 1.36
CA ARG A 39 3.39 -16.71 0.84
C ARG A 39 3.25 -16.77 -0.68
N GLY A 40 3.14 -15.63 -1.35
CA GLY A 40 2.84 -15.59 -2.78
C GLY A 40 1.43 -16.10 -3.09
N GLY A 41 1.27 -16.64 -4.28
CA GLY A 41 0.02 -17.24 -4.75
C GLY A 41 -0.83 -16.30 -5.63
N THR A 42 -0.33 -15.11 -5.94
CA THR A 42 -0.99 -14.19 -6.88
C THR A 42 -0.86 -14.70 -8.30
N PRO A 43 -1.97 -14.99 -9.01
CA PRO A 43 -1.93 -15.52 -10.36
C PRO A 43 -1.15 -14.62 -11.33
N GLY A 44 -0.26 -15.19 -12.12
CA GLY A 44 0.53 -14.46 -13.12
C GLY A 44 1.65 -13.57 -12.57
N ALA A 45 1.78 -13.44 -11.24
CA ALA A 45 2.81 -12.64 -10.62
C ALA A 45 4.11 -13.43 -10.41
N GLN A 46 5.24 -12.75 -10.53
CA GLN A 46 6.49 -13.20 -9.95
C GLN A 46 6.46 -12.90 -8.45
N HIS A 47 7.13 -13.71 -7.63
CA HIS A 47 7.05 -13.62 -6.19
C HIS A 47 8.39 -13.26 -5.56
N VAL A 48 8.39 -12.19 -4.76
CA VAL A 48 9.46 -11.85 -3.82
C VAL A 48 8.98 -12.25 -2.42
N ALA A 49 9.51 -13.37 -1.92
CA ALA A 49 9.17 -13.88 -0.59
C ALA A 49 9.81 -12.99 0.49
N ALA A 50 9.01 -12.11 1.11
CA ALA A 50 9.46 -11.18 2.12
C ALA A 50 8.44 -11.04 3.26
N ASP A 51 8.88 -11.20 4.50
CA ASP A 51 8.14 -10.77 5.68
C ASP A 51 8.50 -9.32 5.97
N LEU A 52 7.63 -8.40 5.59
CA LEU A 52 7.90 -6.96 5.75
C LEU A 52 7.93 -6.51 7.22
N ALA A 53 7.51 -7.37 8.17
CA ALA A 53 7.74 -7.14 9.60
C ALA A 53 9.14 -7.59 10.07
N ASP A 54 9.98 -8.07 9.15
CA ASP A 54 11.38 -8.43 9.38
C ASP A 54 12.28 -7.55 8.52
N PRO A 55 13.07 -6.63 9.12
CA PRO A 55 13.98 -5.76 8.39
C PRO A 55 15.01 -6.49 7.53
N GLU A 56 15.40 -7.72 7.89
CA GLU A 56 16.36 -8.52 7.13
C GLU A 56 15.81 -8.94 5.75
N SER A 57 14.49 -8.87 5.56
CA SER A 57 13.87 -9.18 4.26
C SER A 57 13.83 -7.98 3.29
N TRP A 58 13.99 -6.74 3.78
CA TRP A 58 13.86 -5.54 2.91
C TRP A 58 14.93 -5.44 1.82
N PRO A 59 16.20 -5.83 2.06
CA PRO A 59 17.22 -5.86 1.01
C PRO A 59 16.88 -6.76 -0.19
N LEU A 60 16.05 -7.79 0.00
CA LEU A 60 15.58 -8.66 -1.09
C LEU A 60 14.67 -7.87 -2.04
N VAL A 61 13.81 -7.02 -1.49
CA VAL A 61 12.90 -6.18 -2.25
C VAL A 61 13.67 -5.05 -2.96
N ASP A 62 14.61 -4.40 -2.28
CA ASP A 62 15.48 -3.38 -2.89
C ASP A 62 16.26 -3.95 -4.09
N LYS A 63 16.84 -5.14 -3.92
CA LYS A 63 17.54 -5.85 -4.99
C LYS A 63 16.62 -6.15 -6.18
N ASP A 64 15.39 -6.60 -5.94
CA ASP A 64 14.44 -6.89 -7.01
C ASP A 64 14.05 -5.62 -7.78
N PHE A 65 13.78 -4.49 -7.09
CA PHE A 65 13.56 -3.21 -7.74
C PHE A 65 14.70 -2.86 -8.69
N ARG A 66 15.95 -2.86 -8.21
CA ARG A 66 17.12 -2.49 -9.02
C ARG A 66 17.30 -3.43 -10.19
N GLN A 67 17.28 -4.73 -9.98
CA GLN A 67 17.53 -5.71 -11.03
C GLN A 67 16.52 -5.61 -12.17
N ARG A 68 15.21 -5.47 -11.86
CA ARG A 68 14.19 -5.39 -12.91
C ARG A 68 14.20 -4.05 -13.64
N ILE A 69 14.41 -2.96 -12.92
CA ILE A 69 14.51 -1.63 -13.53
C ILE A 69 15.76 -1.54 -14.42
N GLU A 70 16.87 -2.16 -14.01
CA GLU A 70 18.13 -2.18 -14.77
C GLU A 70 18.11 -3.13 -15.97
N ALA A 71 17.34 -4.21 -15.91
CA ALA A 71 17.30 -5.24 -16.96
C ALA A 71 16.69 -4.77 -18.30
N GLY A 72 16.18 -3.54 -18.40
CA GLY A 72 15.62 -2.96 -19.61
C GLY A 72 15.14 -1.53 -19.38
N ASP A 73 14.57 -0.94 -20.43
CA ASP A 73 14.04 0.42 -20.38
C ASP A 73 12.51 0.37 -20.21
N PRO A 74 11.97 0.30 -18.97
CA PRO A 74 10.53 0.34 -18.76
C PRO A 74 9.97 1.72 -19.14
N GLU A 75 8.80 1.75 -19.75
CA GLU A 75 8.08 2.99 -20.04
C GLU A 75 7.23 3.46 -18.86
N LEU A 76 6.76 2.49 -18.04
CA LEU A 76 5.98 2.74 -16.83
C LEU A 76 6.44 1.84 -15.69
N VAL A 77 6.66 2.44 -14.54
CA VAL A 77 7.04 1.73 -13.29
C VAL A 77 6.09 2.16 -12.17
N VAL A 78 5.43 1.18 -11.56
CA VAL A 78 4.46 1.40 -10.48
C VAL A 78 4.81 0.56 -9.26
N PHE A 79 4.89 1.18 -8.09
CA PHE A 79 4.88 0.45 -6.83
C PHE A 79 3.67 0.86 -5.99
N ILE A 80 2.85 -0.13 -5.63
CA ILE A 80 1.74 0.04 -4.69
C ILE A 80 2.11 -0.64 -3.37
N HIS A 81 2.43 0.17 -2.36
CA HIS A 81 2.63 -0.34 -1.00
C HIS A 81 1.28 -0.49 -0.30
N ASN A 82 0.78 -1.73 -0.26
CA ASN A 82 -0.52 -2.07 0.31
C ASN A 82 -0.41 -2.94 1.58
N ALA A 83 0.68 -3.68 1.77
CA ALA A 83 0.85 -4.55 2.93
C ALA A 83 0.63 -3.83 4.26
N GLY A 84 -0.09 -4.46 5.16
CA GLY A 84 -0.36 -3.94 6.50
C GLY A 84 -1.09 -4.94 7.38
N THR A 85 -1.22 -4.62 8.67
CA THR A 85 -1.95 -5.41 9.67
C THR A 85 -2.56 -4.49 10.72
N LEU A 86 -3.70 -4.88 11.29
CA LEU A 86 -4.27 -4.22 12.47
C LEU A 86 -3.71 -4.80 13.77
N THR A 87 -3.30 -6.08 13.76
CA THR A 87 -2.79 -6.78 14.96
C THR A 87 -1.51 -6.15 15.49
N PRO A 88 -1.41 -5.91 16.83
CA PRO A 88 -2.41 -6.21 17.85
C PRO A 88 -3.48 -5.13 17.93
N LEU A 89 -4.71 -5.54 18.23
CA LEU A 89 -5.82 -4.66 18.56
C LEU A 89 -5.97 -4.59 20.08
N GLY A 90 -6.19 -3.41 20.63
CA GLY A 90 -6.35 -3.17 22.07
C GLY A 90 -5.52 -1.96 22.56
N SER A 91 -5.66 -1.65 23.85
CA SER A 91 -4.98 -0.51 24.48
C SER A 91 -3.45 -0.67 24.41
N ALA A 92 -2.76 0.40 24.05
CA ALA A 92 -1.30 0.40 23.78
C ALA A 92 -0.45 -0.07 24.98
N ASP A 93 -0.95 0.09 26.20
CA ASP A 93 -0.29 -0.34 27.45
C ASP A 93 -0.54 -1.82 27.80
N ARG A 94 -1.45 -2.52 27.09
CA ARG A 94 -1.90 -3.87 27.41
C ARG A 94 -1.61 -4.91 26.34
N VAL A 95 -1.43 -4.48 25.08
CA VAL A 95 -1.14 -5.40 23.98
C VAL A 95 0.25 -6.00 24.08
N ASP A 96 0.45 -7.17 23.46
CA ASP A 96 1.73 -7.86 23.44
C ASP A 96 2.81 -7.02 22.73
N THR A 97 3.94 -6.82 23.40
CA THR A 97 5.05 -5.97 22.91
C THR A 97 5.67 -6.50 21.61
N GLN A 98 5.75 -7.81 21.43
CA GLN A 98 6.34 -8.39 20.22
C GLN A 98 5.42 -8.17 19.02
N GLN A 99 4.13 -8.36 19.19
CA GLN A 99 3.15 -8.06 18.14
C GLN A 99 3.09 -6.56 17.84
N TYR A 100 3.16 -5.71 18.86
CA TYR A 100 3.22 -4.26 18.68
C TYR A 100 4.45 -3.83 17.86
N THR A 101 5.62 -4.39 18.17
CA THR A 101 6.87 -4.14 17.43
C THR A 101 6.72 -4.59 15.96
N ARG A 102 6.19 -5.78 15.72
CA ARG A 102 5.92 -6.27 14.35
C ARG A 102 4.95 -5.38 13.58
N ASN A 103 3.92 -4.85 14.25
CA ASN A 103 2.99 -3.89 13.65
C ASN A 103 3.72 -2.62 13.20
N VAL A 104 4.54 -2.03 14.06
CA VAL A 104 5.32 -0.82 13.73
C VAL A 104 6.29 -1.08 12.58
N LEU A 105 7.00 -2.21 12.59
CA LEU A 105 7.92 -2.59 11.52
C LEU A 105 7.18 -2.74 10.18
N LEU A 106 6.07 -3.47 10.16
CA LEU A 106 5.31 -3.72 8.91
C LEU A 106 4.61 -2.45 8.41
N ASN A 107 3.83 -1.78 9.26
CA ASN A 107 2.95 -0.70 8.81
C ASN A 107 3.68 0.64 8.63
N SER A 108 4.76 0.89 9.36
CA SER A 108 5.51 2.15 9.34
C SER A 108 6.87 1.99 8.67
N ALA A 109 7.80 1.28 9.29
CA ALA A 109 9.17 1.24 8.86
C ALA A 109 9.34 0.63 7.45
N ALA A 110 8.69 -0.51 7.16
CA ALA A 110 8.74 -1.14 5.85
C ALA A 110 8.21 -0.22 4.74
N ALA A 111 7.09 0.48 4.99
CA ALA A 111 6.52 1.40 4.02
C ALA A 111 7.52 2.51 3.63
N LEU A 112 8.15 3.13 4.61
CA LEU A 112 9.09 4.23 4.38
C LEU A 112 10.40 3.75 3.73
N VAL A 113 10.95 2.63 4.20
CA VAL A 113 12.20 2.06 3.67
C VAL A 113 12.02 1.56 2.24
N LEU A 114 10.95 0.82 1.95
CA LEU A 114 10.68 0.33 0.59
C LEU A 114 10.32 1.47 -0.38
N GLY A 115 9.60 2.49 0.10
CA GLY A 115 9.38 3.72 -0.67
C GLY A 115 10.70 4.40 -1.04
N HIS A 116 11.62 4.55 -0.08
CA HIS A 116 12.96 5.05 -0.32
C HIS A 116 13.75 4.19 -1.33
N SER A 117 13.76 2.86 -1.15
CA SER A 117 14.46 1.92 -2.03
C SER A 117 13.95 2.01 -3.46
N PHE A 118 12.62 2.08 -3.65
CA PHE A 118 11.99 2.23 -4.95
C PHE A 118 12.41 3.54 -5.64
N LEU A 119 12.32 4.67 -4.94
CA LEU A 119 12.73 5.98 -5.47
C LEU A 119 14.23 6.02 -5.79
N SER A 120 15.05 5.36 -4.98
CA SER A 120 16.49 5.24 -5.21
C SER A 120 16.81 4.43 -6.48
N ALA A 121 16.09 3.32 -6.71
CA ALA A 121 16.25 2.49 -7.90
C ALA A 121 15.84 3.22 -9.20
N LEU A 122 14.93 4.19 -9.10
CA LEU A 122 14.46 5.00 -10.23
C LEU A 122 15.36 6.23 -10.55
N SER A 123 16.37 6.48 -9.73
CA SER A 123 17.24 7.66 -9.92
C SER A 123 17.92 7.63 -11.30
N GLY A 124 17.73 8.71 -12.07
CA GLY A 124 18.29 8.86 -13.43
C GLY A 124 17.55 8.06 -14.51
N ARG A 125 16.44 7.40 -14.22
CA ARG A 125 15.62 6.69 -15.21
C ARG A 125 14.62 7.63 -15.88
N ASN A 126 14.50 7.50 -17.19
CA ASN A 126 13.59 8.31 -18.00
C ASN A 126 12.33 7.50 -18.36
N CYS A 127 11.46 7.28 -17.37
CA CYS A 127 10.19 6.58 -17.54
C CYS A 127 9.12 7.25 -16.70
N GLU A 128 7.86 6.90 -16.93
CA GLU A 128 6.74 7.27 -16.07
C GLU A 128 6.83 6.51 -14.76
N GLN A 129 6.72 7.21 -13.60
CA GLN A 129 7.04 6.65 -12.28
C GLN A 129 5.93 6.97 -11.27
N HIS A 130 5.38 5.94 -10.65
CA HIS A 130 4.33 6.08 -9.64
C HIS A 130 4.62 5.27 -8.38
N LEU A 131 4.51 5.93 -7.24
CA LEU A 131 4.51 5.32 -5.92
C LEU A 131 3.18 5.62 -5.24
N ILE A 132 2.39 4.58 -4.98
CA ILE A 132 1.12 4.70 -4.29
C ILE A 132 1.22 4.03 -2.93
N MET A 133 1.03 4.80 -1.86
CA MET A 133 0.96 4.30 -0.50
C MET A 133 -0.49 4.12 -0.09
N VAL A 134 -0.90 2.89 0.24
CA VAL A 134 -2.24 2.64 0.79
C VAL A 134 -2.27 3.07 2.25
N SER A 135 -2.96 4.19 2.50
CA SER A 135 -3.20 4.78 3.82
C SER A 135 -4.53 4.30 4.41
N SER A 136 -5.09 5.05 5.33
CA SER A 136 -6.36 4.74 6.01
C SER A 136 -7.02 6.02 6.54
N GLY A 137 -8.32 5.99 6.78
CA GLY A 137 -9.00 7.01 7.58
C GLY A 137 -8.43 7.15 9.00
N ALA A 138 -7.79 6.11 9.51
CA ALA A 138 -7.06 6.09 10.78
C ALA A 138 -5.84 7.05 10.82
N ALA A 139 -5.34 7.48 9.66
CA ALA A 139 -4.30 8.52 9.58
C ALA A 139 -4.79 9.89 10.05
N MET A 140 -6.08 10.16 9.90
CA MET A 140 -6.69 11.47 10.22
C MET A 140 -7.50 11.47 11.51
N ARG A 141 -7.97 10.31 11.94
CA ARG A 141 -8.86 10.17 13.10
C ARG A 141 -8.30 9.12 14.04
N PRO A 142 -8.14 9.41 15.33
CA PRO A 142 -7.73 8.42 16.30
C PRO A 142 -8.82 7.35 16.45
N HIS A 143 -8.39 6.09 16.49
CA HIS A 143 -9.22 4.96 16.83
C HIS A 143 -8.63 4.32 18.09
N GLU A 144 -9.44 4.23 19.14
CA GLU A 144 -9.06 3.54 20.35
C GLU A 144 -8.83 2.04 20.06
N GLY A 145 -7.73 1.50 20.59
CA GLY A 145 -7.31 0.13 20.30
C GLY A 145 -6.44 -0.05 19.03
N GLU A 146 -6.20 1.02 18.25
CA GLU A 146 -5.43 0.97 17.00
C GLU A 146 -4.20 1.93 17.01
N ALA A 147 -3.59 2.18 18.17
CA ALA A 147 -2.61 3.25 18.33
C ALA A 147 -1.42 3.16 17.36
N SER A 148 -0.79 1.97 17.22
CA SER A 148 0.33 1.76 16.28
C SER A 148 -0.07 1.91 14.83
N TYR A 149 -1.26 1.42 14.46
CA TYR A 149 -1.79 1.53 13.11
C TYR A 149 -2.11 2.98 12.73
N CYS A 150 -2.80 3.72 13.62
CA CYS A 150 -3.08 5.15 13.41
C CYS A 150 -1.80 5.95 13.22
N ALA A 151 -0.81 5.75 14.11
CA ALA A 151 0.48 6.43 14.03
C ALA A 151 1.23 6.10 12.73
N ALA A 152 1.24 4.83 12.31
CA ALA A 152 1.88 4.40 11.08
C ALA A 152 1.25 5.06 9.85
N LYS A 153 -0.08 5.04 9.74
CA LYS A 153 -0.77 5.62 8.59
C LYS A 153 -0.66 7.15 8.53
N ALA A 154 -0.69 7.83 9.68
CA ALA A 154 -0.40 9.26 9.76
C ALA A 154 1.05 9.59 9.34
N GLY A 155 2.01 8.75 9.75
CA GLY A 155 3.41 8.86 9.35
C GLY A 155 3.61 8.70 7.85
N ILE A 156 2.94 7.72 7.22
CA ILE A 156 2.95 7.52 5.77
C ILE A 156 2.42 8.77 5.04
N ASP A 157 1.28 9.31 5.46
CA ASP A 157 0.69 10.49 4.83
C ASP A 157 1.62 11.70 4.92
N GLN A 158 2.28 11.90 6.06
CA GLN A 158 3.25 12.98 6.21
C GLN A 158 4.52 12.74 5.37
N TRP A 159 5.01 11.51 5.31
CA TRP A 159 6.14 11.14 4.45
C TRP A 159 5.84 11.41 2.98
N VAL A 160 4.65 11.02 2.49
CA VAL A 160 4.20 11.27 1.11
C VAL A 160 4.19 12.77 0.79
N ARG A 161 3.66 13.62 1.69
CA ARG A 161 3.69 15.08 1.49
C ARG A 161 5.12 15.61 1.37
N THR A 162 6.02 15.15 2.23
CA THR A 162 7.42 15.60 2.25
C THR A 162 8.15 15.17 0.99
N VAL A 163 8.07 13.88 0.64
CA VAL A 163 8.73 13.32 -0.55
C VAL A 163 8.15 13.92 -1.83
N GLY A 164 6.84 14.21 -1.85
CA GLY A 164 6.21 14.91 -2.95
C GLY A 164 6.85 16.27 -3.24
N LEU A 165 7.21 17.04 -2.21
CA LEU A 165 7.95 18.28 -2.40
C LEU A 165 9.34 18.05 -3.03
N GLU A 166 10.05 17.00 -2.62
CA GLU A 166 11.36 16.63 -3.15
C GLU A 166 11.26 16.19 -4.62
N GLN A 167 10.22 15.43 -4.98
CA GLN A 167 10.02 14.92 -6.33
C GLN A 167 9.59 16.00 -7.34
N ARG A 168 8.93 17.07 -6.91
CA ARG A 168 8.57 18.21 -7.79
C ARG A 168 9.78 18.88 -8.46
N HIS A 169 10.94 18.81 -7.84
CA HIS A 169 12.18 19.39 -8.36
C HIS A 169 12.97 18.45 -9.27
N ARG A 170 12.45 17.26 -9.57
CA ARG A 170 13.09 16.26 -10.44
C ARG A 170 12.41 16.18 -11.79
N SER A 171 13.17 15.87 -12.84
CA SER A 171 12.65 15.69 -14.19
C SER A 171 13.37 14.51 -14.87
N PRO A 172 12.68 13.37 -15.09
CA PRO A 172 11.37 13.06 -14.54
C PRO A 172 11.41 12.86 -13.04
N GLY A 173 10.31 13.23 -12.36
CA GLY A 173 10.08 12.94 -10.94
C GLY A 173 9.07 11.81 -10.79
N CYS A 174 9.16 11.08 -9.68
CA CYS A 174 8.15 10.09 -9.34
C CYS A 174 6.88 10.77 -8.80
N ARG A 175 5.71 10.38 -9.30
CA ARG A 175 4.44 10.78 -8.69
C ARG A 175 4.19 9.92 -7.46
N VAL A 176 4.35 10.52 -6.29
CA VAL A 176 4.17 9.88 -5.00
C VAL A 176 2.86 10.36 -4.39
N ILE A 177 1.92 9.45 -4.16
CA ILE A 177 0.62 9.75 -3.56
C ILE A 177 0.29 8.76 -2.45
N SER A 178 -0.58 9.16 -1.53
CA SER A 178 -1.20 8.28 -0.57
C SER A 178 -2.71 8.25 -0.79
N VAL A 179 -3.33 7.08 -0.63
CA VAL A 179 -4.77 6.90 -0.78
C VAL A 179 -5.37 6.13 0.38
N SER A 180 -6.34 6.74 1.04
CA SER A 180 -7.21 6.06 2.02
C SER A 180 -8.34 5.36 1.25
N PRO A 181 -8.38 4.02 1.24
CA PRO A 181 -9.32 3.27 0.42
C PRO A 181 -10.74 3.18 0.99
N GLY A 182 -10.96 3.71 2.21
CA GLY A 182 -12.23 3.58 2.92
C GLY A 182 -12.40 2.21 3.59
N SER A 183 -13.66 1.90 3.92
CA SER A 183 -14.02 0.63 4.58
C SER A 183 -14.29 -0.42 3.52
N ILE A 184 -13.41 -1.41 3.40
CA ILE A 184 -13.44 -2.45 2.37
C ILE A 184 -13.77 -3.79 3.02
N ASP A 185 -14.58 -4.61 2.38
CA ASP A 185 -14.89 -5.97 2.85
C ASP A 185 -13.70 -6.90 2.57
N THR A 186 -12.90 -7.12 3.60
CA THR A 186 -11.66 -7.91 3.59
C THR A 186 -11.50 -8.67 4.91
N ASP A 187 -10.61 -9.67 4.95
CA ASP A 187 -10.27 -10.40 6.17
C ASP A 187 -9.78 -9.46 7.29
N MET A 188 -8.98 -8.45 6.95
CA MET A 188 -8.52 -7.41 7.91
C MET A 188 -9.70 -6.66 8.53
N GLN A 189 -10.70 -6.34 7.74
CA GLN A 189 -11.91 -5.68 8.22
C GLN A 189 -12.79 -6.63 9.04
N ALA A 190 -12.84 -7.92 8.69
CA ALA A 190 -13.52 -8.97 9.48
C ALA A 190 -12.85 -9.16 10.85
N GLU A 191 -11.51 -9.13 10.91
CA GLU A 191 -10.74 -9.16 12.15
C GLU A 191 -11.13 -7.98 13.07
N LEU A 192 -11.23 -6.79 12.53
CA LEU A 192 -11.65 -5.59 13.27
C LEU A 192 -13.07 -5.72 13.81
N ARG A 193 -14.02 -6.22 13.01
CA ARG A 193 -15.41 -6.47 13.42
C ARG A 193 -15.52 -7.54 14.52
N ALA A 194 -14.61 -8.52 14.53
CA ALA A 194 -14.56 -9.58 15.53
C ALA A 194 -14.03 -9.12 16.89
N SER A 195 -13.35 -7.96 16.95
CA SER A 195 -12.78 -7.43 18.20
C SER A 195 -13.84 -7.04 19.21
N SER A 196 -13.49 -7.10 20.51
CA SER A 196 -14.37 -6.63 21.59
C SER A 196 -14.60 -5.12 21.47
N PRO A 197 -15.85 -4.63 21.54
CA PRO A 197 -16.13 -3.19 21.57
C PRO A 197 -15.56 -2.49 22.82
N ASP A 198 -15.30 -3.22 23.88
CA ASP A 198 -14.70 -2.67 25.11
C ASP A 198 -13.20 -2.35 24.91
N GLU A 199 -12.54 -3.06 24.01
CA GLU A 199 -11.11 -2.85 23.68
C GLU A 199 -10.92 -2.01 22.40
N VAL A 200 -11.85 -2.16 21.45
CA VAL A 200 -11.83 -1.52 20.14
C VAL A 200 -13.23 -0.98 19.81
N PRO A 201 -13.64 0.15 20.39
CA PRO A 201 -15.00 0.67 20.24
C PRO A 201 -15.47 0.88 18.81
N VAL A 202 -14.55 1.20 17.92
CA VAL A 202 -14.86 1.41 16.48
C VAL A 202 -15.36 0.12 15.80
N SER A 203 -15.13 -1.05 16.37
CA SER A 203 -15.61 -2.34 15.85
C SER A 203 -17.14 -2.39 15.72
N GLN A 204 -17.86 -1.76 16.66
CA GLN A 204 -19.32 -1.69 16.62
C GLN A 204 -19.83 -0.97 15.37
N ARG A 205 -19.23 0.18 15.04
CA ARG A 205 -19.56 0.93 13.82
C ARG A 205 -19.35 0.09 12.55
N PHE A 206 -18.28 -0.70 12.50
CA PHE A 206 -18.00 -1.52 11.32
C PHE A 206 -18.93 -2.72 11.19
N ARG A 207 -19.45 -3.26 12.30
CA ARG A 207 -20.54 -4.27 12.29
C ARG A 207 -21.83 -3.67 11.71
N GLU A 208 -22.17 -2.44 12.11
CA GLU A 208 -23.33 -1.74 11.58
C GLU A 208 -23.18 -1.47 10.07
N MET A 209 -22.00 -1.02 9.62
CA MET A 209 -21.70 -0.82 8.20
C MET A 209 -21.83 -2.11 7.38
N GLU A 210 -21.35 -3.24 7.90
CA GLU A 210 -21.50 -4.55 7.26
C GLU A 210 -22.99 -4.94 7.17
N ALA A 211 -23.73 -4.85 8.27
CA ALA A 211 -25.15 -5.18 8.30
C ALA A 211 -25.98 -4.34 7.32
N LEU A 212 -25.55 -3.10 7.03
CA LEU A 212 -26.18 -2.19 6.09
C LEU A 212 -25.63 -2.34 4.64
N GLY A 213 -24.69 -3.26 4.39
CA GLY A 213 -24.08 -3.44 3.06
C GLY A 213 -23.24 -2.25 2.60
N GLN A 214 -22.67 -1.48 3.53
CA GLN A 214 -21.90 -0.25 3.25
C GLN A 214 -20.40 -0.47 3.08
N LEU A 215 -19.93 -1.71 3.19
CA LEU A 215 -18.53 -2.05 2.91
C LEU A 215 -18.31 -2.11 1.40
N ALA A 216 -17.27 -1.44 0.92
CA ALA A 216 -16.93 -1.44 -0.49
C ALA A 216 -16.33 -2.81 -0.91
N LYS A 217 -16.64 -3.25 -2.13
CA LYS A 217 -16.00 -4.43 -2.71
C LYS A 217 -14.53 -4.11 -3.05
N PRO A 218 -13.57 -4.99 -2.73
CA PRO A 218 -12.15 -4.77 -3.01
C PRO A 218 -11.86 -4.43 -4.47
N GLU A 219 -12.56 -5.07 -5.43
CA GLU A 219 -12.34 -4.88 -6.86
C GLU A 219 -12.76 -3.48 -7.34
N ILE A 220 -13.82 -2.91 -6.75
CA ILE A 220 -14.27 -1.55 -7.07
C ILE A 220 -13.22 -0.55 -6.60
N VAL A 221 -12.74 -0.71 -5.36
CA VAL A 221 -11.70 0.14 -4.79
C VAL A 221 -10.39 0.03 -5.58
N ALA A 222 -10.00 -1.19 -5.96
CA ALA A 222 -8.80 -1.44 -6.76
C ALA A 222 -8.85 -0.73 -8.12
N ARG A 223 -9.97 -0.83 -8.85
CA ARG A 223 -10.16 -0.11 -10.13
C ARG A 223 -10.07 1.40 -9.96
N THR A 224 -10.64 1.95 -8.87
CA THR A 224 -10.54 3.37 -8.58
C THR A 224 -9.09 3.77 -8.28
N ILE A 225 -8.32 2.96 -7.54
CA ILE A 225 -6.89 3.22 -7.30
C ILE A 225 -6.12 3.22 -8.63
N TRP A 226 -6.35 2.26 -9.52
CA TRP A 226 -5.72 2.24 -10.84
C TRP A 226 -6.07 3.48 -11.66
N SER A 227 -7.31 3.97 -11.62
CA SER A 227 -7.71 5.17 -12.36
C SER A 227 -6.99 6.46 -11.90
N LEU A 228 -6.32 6.43 -10.73
CA LEU A 228 -5.52 7.57 -10.26
C LEU A 228 -4.27 7.81 -11.11
N LEU A 229 -3.79 6.79 -11.83
CA LEU A 229 -2.63 6.93 -12.71
C LEU A 229 -2.91 7.88 -13.89
N ASP A 230 -4.14 7.89 -14.40
CA ASP A 230 -4.57 8.71 -15.54
C ASP A 230 -5.04 10.13 -15.14
N ARG A 231 -5.08 10.42 -13.82
CA ARG A 231 -5.52 11.72 -13.34
C ARG A 231 -4.35 12.70 -13.21
N ASP A 232 -4.64 13.97 -13.44
CA ASP A 232 -3.69 15.06 -13.16
C ASP A 232 -3.66 15.35 -11.64
N LEU A 233 -2.86 14.54 -10.92
CA LEU A 233 -2.67 14.65 -9.50
C LEU A 233 -1.28 15.18 -9.19
N GLU A 234 -1.22 16.17 -8.30
CA GLU A 234 0.08 16.63 -7.81
C GLU A 234 0.79 15.53 -7.01
N THR A 235 2.11 15.41 -7.21
CA THR A 235 2.92 14.57 -6.33
C THR A 235 2.89 15.12 -4.91
N GLY A 236 2.78 14.22 -3.91
CA GLY A 236 2.57 14.57 -2.51
C GLY A 236 1.09 14.61 -2.09
N ALA A 237 0.16 14.34 -3.02
CA ALA A 237 -1.26 14.31 -2.70
C ALA A 237 -1.60 13.18 -1.72
N VAL A 238 -2.44 13.52 -0.73
CA VAL A 238 -3.04 12.58 0.23
C VAL A 238 -4.54 12.57 -0.02
N LEU A 239 -5.05 11.46 -0.51
CA LEU A 239 -6.39 11.33 -1.07
C LEU A 239 -7.27 10.41 -0.21
N HIS A 240 -8.56 10.67 -0.21
CA HIS A 240 -9.55 9.70 0.20
C HIS A 240 -10.29 9.18 -1.05
N ILE A 241 -10.51 7.87 -1.16
CA ILE A 241 -11.12 7.26 -2.35
C ILE A 241 -12.47 7.90 -2.73
N ARG A 242 -13.25 8.33 -1.74
CA ARG A 242 -14.56 9.00 -1.93
C ARG A 242 -14.46 10.37 -2.57
N ASP A 243 -13.30 11.02 -2.49
CA ASP A 243 -13.10 12.36 -3.02
C ASP A 243 -12.69 12.31 -4.51
N VAL A 244 -12.45 11.11 -5.01
CA VAL A 244 -11.97 10.85 -6.38
C VAL A 244 -12.89 9.93 -7.19
N THR A 245 -14.04 9.53 -6.64
CA THR A 245 -15.09 8.75 -7.32
C THR A 245 -16.17 9.63 -7.95
#